data_6e0df328746d2cc92622765cb33f07e0
#
_entry.id   6e0df328746d2cc92622765cb33f07e0
#
_cell.length_a   1.000
_cell.length_b   1.000
_cell.length_c   1.000
_cell.angle_alpha   90.00
_cell.angle_beta   90.00
_cell.angle_gamma   90.00
#
_symmetry.space_group_name_H-M   'P 1'
#
loop_
_entity.id
_entity.type
_entity.pdbx_description
1 polymer ?
#
loop_
_entity_poly.entity_id
_entity_poly.type
_entity_poly.pdbx_seq_one_letter_code
_entity_poly.pdbx_strand_id
1 'polypeptide(L)'
;SDSLILVTNGFSTYTSYENQTKKSITNKFIQEMMTEFLRSALEIYFTENQQEADRIADQVLVNKRSREQAERTRLNLKKKLSGSIDITNRVQKFVDCRTRDVSRRELYIVEGDSALGSVKQGRDAEYQAIMPVRGKILNCLKVEYDRIFKSEIITDLLRVLGCGVEVKSKVKDINSFDLSALRWNKIIICTDADVDGYQIRTLILTMLYRLTPTLI
;
A
#
# COMPACT_ATOMS: atom_id res chain seq x y z
N SER A 1 8.28 12.57 22.92
CA SER A 1 7.87 13.84 23.52
C SER A 1 9.10 14.63 23.94
N ASP A 2 9.69 15.33 22.98
CA ASP A 2 10.96 16.04 23.19
C ASP A 2 10.73 17.49 23.70
N SER A 3 9.47 17.81 24.04
CA SER A 3 9.05 19.17 24.42
C SER A 3 8.73 19.32 25.91
N LEU A 4 8.59 18.23 26.64
CA LEU A 4 8.20 18.24 28.05
C LEU A 4 8.95 17.16 28.83
N ILE A 5 9.62 17.56 29.90
CA ILE A 5 10.19 16.67 30.91
C ILE A 5 9.31 16.79 32.15
N LEU A 6 8.65 15.69 32.51
CA LEU A 6 7.79 15.64 33.67
C LEU A 6 8.38 14.71 34.73
N VAL A 7 8.52 15.20 35.95
CA VAL A 7 8.95 14.42 37.10
C VAL A 7 7.80 14.35 38.08
N THR A 8 7.35 13.16 38.38
CA THR A 8 6.24 12.94 39.33
C THR A 8 6.72 12.08 40.50
N ASN A 9 6.22 12.38 41.67
CA ASN A 9 6.44 11.58 42.88
C ASN A 9 5.06 11.23 43.47
N GLY A 10 4.80 9.97 43.72
CA GLY A 10 3.55 9.48 44.30
C GLY A 10 3.79 8.40 45.32
N PHE A 11 2.91 8.33 46.31
CA PHE A 11 2.93 7.28 47.34
C PHE A 11 1.68 6.41 47.18
N SER A 12 1.88 5.09 47.23
CA SER A 12 0.79 4.11 47.20
C SER A 12 1.01 3.04 48.23
N THR A 13 -0.04 2.61 48.88
CA THR A 13 -0.01 1.52 49.85
C THR A 13 0.22 0.15 49.21
N TYR A 14 -0.10 0.03 47.93
CA TYR A 14 0.07 -1.20 47.16
C TYR A 14 0.52 -0.88 45.74
N THR A 15 1.69 -1.39 45.35
CA THR A 15 2.24 -1.19 44.02
C THR A 15 2.63 -2.52 43.40
N SER A 16 2.10 -2.84 42.24
CA SER A 16 2.50 -4.01 41.42
C SER A 16 3.28 -3.56 40.19
N TYR A 17 4.29 -4.36 39.83
CA TYR A 17 5.19 -4.10 38.73
C TYR A 17 5.07 -5.19 37.68
N GLU A 18 5.25 -4.82 36.39
CA GLU A 18 5.23 -5.74 35.26
C GLU A 18 6.37 -6.75 35.30
N ASN A 19 7.54 -6.34 35.84
CA ASN A 19 8.72 -7.16 35.87
C ASN A 19 9.59 -6.85 37.12
N GLN A 20 10.57 -7.71 37.36
CA GLN A 20 11.48 -7.60 38.50
C GLN A 20 12.36 -6.33 38.46
N THR A 21 12.52 -5.70 37.30
CA THR A 21 13.28 -4.44 37.15
C THR A 21 12.51 -3.19 37.58
N LYS A 22 11.25 -3.33 37.98
CA LYS A 22 10.37 -2.27 38.51
C LYS A 22 10.26 -1.03 37.60
N LYS A 23 10.39 -1.19 36.29
CA LYS A 23 10.33 -0.09 35.30
C LYS A 23 8.92 0.34 34.94
N SER A 24 7.93 -0.52 35.13
CA SER A 24 6.54 -0.28 34.74
C SER A 24 5.60 -0.74 35.85
N ILE A 25 4.68 0.13 36.24
CA ILE A 25 3.63 -0.14 37.24
C ILE A 25 2.40 -0.66 36.52
N THR A 26 1.81 -1.75 37.00
CA THR A 26 0.64 -2.39 36.38
C THR A 26 -0.69 -2.02 37.03
N ASN A 27 -0.67 -1.28 38.14
CA ASN A 27 -1.90 -0.87 38.83
C ASN A 27 -2.68 0.15 37.98
N LYS A 28 -3.84 -0.27 37.48
CA LYS A 28 -4.70 0.56 36.66
C LYS A 28 -5.19 1.81 37.40
N PHE A 29 -5.55 1.68 38.69
CA PHE A 29 -5.99 2.81 39.49
C PHE A 29 -4.92 3.90 39.65
N ILE A 30 -3.63 3.53 39.76
CA ILE A 30 -2.51 4.50 39.84
C ILE A 30 -2.40 5.25 38.51
N GLN A 31 -2.51 4.54 37.39
CA GLN A 31 -2.49 5.14 36.05
C GLN A 31 -3.67 6.13 35.86
N GLU A 32 -4.87 5.74 36.27
CA GLU A 32 -6.07 6.58 36.17
C GLU A 32 -5.94 7.85 37.01
N MET A 33 -5.57 7.70 38.29
CA MET A 33 -5.39 8.84 39.20
C MET A 33 -4.27 9.79 38.75
N MET A 34 -3.12 9.26 38.32
CA MET A 34 -2.04 10.07 37.82
C MET A 34 -2.43 10.79 36.53
N THR A 35 -3.18 10.15 35.65
CA THR A 35 -3.67 10.77 34.40
C THR A 35 -4.62 11.93 34.71
N GLU A 36 -5.56 11.74 35.65
CA GLU A 36 -6.51 12.78 36.04
C GLU A 36 -5.81 13.95 36.73
N PHE A 37 -4.93 13.65 37.67
CA PHE A 37 -4.13 14.66 38.37
C PHE A 37 -3.27 15.50 37.39
N LEU A 38 -2.54 14.82 36.49
CA LEU A 38 -1.70 15.51 35.51
C LEU A 38 -2.52 16.34 34.52
N ARG A 39 -3.67 15.84 34.08
CA ARG A 39 -4.56 16.59 33.22
C ARG A 39 -4.99 17.88 33.90
N SER A 40 -5.52 17.79 35.09
CA SER A 40 -5.98 18.96 35.85
C SER A 40 -4.84 19.94 36.15
N ALA A 41 -3.68 19.47 36.61
CA ALA A 41 -2.53 20.31 36.88
C ALA A 41 -1.99 21.01 35.61
N LEU A 42 -1.95 20.33 34.49
CA LEU A 42 -1.51 20.92 33.21
C LEU A 42 -2.55 21.90 32.64
N GLU A 43 -3.84 21.66 32.79
CA GLU A 43 -4.88 22.61 32.39
C GLU A 43 -4.77 23.92 33.16
N ILE A 44 -4.56 23.85 34.48
CA ILE A 44 -4.34 25.04 35.31
C ILE A 44 -3.05 25.76 34.87
N TYR A 45 -1.94 25.02 34.77
CA TYR A 45 -0.65 25.58 34.38
C TYR A 45 -0.71 26.30 33.04
N PHE A 46 -1.32 25.69 32.02
CA PHE A 46 -1.43 26.28 30.68
C PHE A 46 -2.38 27.49 30.64
N THR A 47 -3.39 27.51 31.52
CA THR A 47 -4.27 28.68 31.66
C THR A 47 -3.55 29.86 32.28
N GLU A 48 -2.72 29.59 33.29
CA GLU A 48 -1.94 30.63 33.96
C GLU A 48 -0.73 31.10 33.15
N ASN A 49 -0.12 30.22 32.32
CA ASN A 49 1.11 30.46 31.57
C ASN A 49 0.89 30.30 30.05
N GLN A 50 0.01 31.13 29.51
CA GLN A 50 -0.43 31.00 28.11
C GLN A 50 0.72 31.10 27.08
N GLN A 51 1.72 31.97 27.31
CA GLN A 51 2.88 32.09 26.42
C GLN A 51 3.74 30.81 26.38
N GLU A 52 3.88 30.12 27.50
CA GLU A 52 4.59 28.84 27.56
C GLU A 52 3.78 27.72 26.94
N ALA A 53 2.46 27.74 27.15
CA ALA A 53 1.54 26.80 26.50
C ALA A 53 1.62 26.86 24.97
N ASP A 54 1.63 28.07 24.40
CA ASP A 54 1.78 28.31 22.97
C ASP A 54 3.13 27.78 22.44
N ARG A 55 4.22 28.05 23.13
CA ARG A 55 5.55 27.53 22.76
C ARG A 55 5.62 26.02 22.80
N ILE A 56 5.03 25.40 23.81
CA ILE A 56 4.96 23.92 23.91
C ILE A 56 4.10 23.35 22.78
N ALA A 57 2.95 23.95 22.49
CA ALA A 57 2.07 23.53 21.42
C ALA A 57 2.76 23.62 20.05
N ASP A 58 3.44 24.73 19.76
CA ASP A 58 4.21 24.91 18.54
C ASP A 58 5.31 23.85 18.40
N GLN A 59 6.06 23.58 19.47
CA GLN A 59 7.12 22.57 19.47
C GLN A 59 6.55 21.16 19.24
N VAL A 60 5.41 20.84 19.85
CA VAL A 60 4.70 19.55 19.63
C VAL A 60 4.28 19.43 18.17
N LEU A 61 3.75 20.49 17.56
CA LEU A 61 3.35 20.49 16.15
C LEU A 61 4.55 20.32 15.21
N VAL A 62 5.66 21.01 15.49
CA VAL A 62 6.92 20.87 14.73
C VAL A 62 7.43 19.43 14.80
N ASN A 63 7.48 18.86 15.99
CA ASN A 63 7.94 17.49 16.20
C ASN A 63 7.01 16.46 15.52
N LYS A 64 5.69 16.67 15.59
CA LYS A 64 4.71 15.83 14.87
C LYS A 64 4.93 15.86 13.36
N ARG A 65 5.04 17.05 12.77
CA ARG A 65 5.29 17.23 11.32
C ARG A 65 6.60 16.59 10.89
N SER A 66 7.67 16.78 11.67
CA SER A 66 8.98 16.18 11.42
C SER A 66 8.92 14.65 11.41
N ARG A 67 8.25 14.04 12.40
CA ARG A 67 8.06 12.59 12.47
C ARG A 67 7.22 12.05 11.29
N GLU A 68 6.12 12.70 10.96
CA GLU A 68 5.29 12.33 9.81
C GLU A 68 6.06 12.45 8.50
N GLN A 69 6.88 13.48 8.33
CA GLN A 69 7.71 13.66 7.14
C GLN A 69 8.83 12.61 7.07
N ALA A 70 9.49 12.31 8.18
CA ALA A 70 10.51 11.26 8.26
C ALA A 70 9.92 9.89 7.92
N GLU A 71 8.74 9.56 8.44
CA GLU A 71 8.06 8.29 8.16
C GLU A 71 7.62 8.21 6.68
N ARG A 72 7.09 9.29 6.10
CA ARG A 72 6.78 9.36 4.66
C ARG A 72 8.03 9.16 3.80
N THR A 73 9.15 9.81 4.17
CA THR A 73 10.42 9.67 3.46
C THR A 73 10.97 8.24 3.58
N ARG A 74 10.92 7.65 4.77
CA ARG A 74 11.31 6.25 5.01
C ARG A 74 10.47 5.27 4.19
N LEU A 75 9.15 5.46 4.17
CA LEU A 75 8.25 4.63 3.36
C LEU A 75 8.51 4.79 1.86
N ASN A 76 8.77 6.01 1.40
CA ASN A 76 9.11 6.28 0.00
C ASN A 76 10.47 5.68 -0.40
N LEU A 77 11.48 5.77 0.47
CA LEU A 77 12.79 5.13 0.27
C LEU A 77 12.64 3.60 0.28
N LYS A 78 11.89 3.04 1.21
CA LYS A 78 11.60 1.60 1.26
C LYS A 78 10.88 1.17 -0.03
N LYS A 79 9.91 1.95 -0.53
CA LYS A 79 9.23 1.69 -1.82
C LYS A 79 10.20 1.74 -3.00
N LYS A 80 11.13 2.70 -3.04
CA LYS A 80 12.13 2.80 -4.11
C LYS A 80 13.16 1.67 -4.10
N LEU A 81 13.57 1.21 -2.91
CA LEU A 81 14.53 0.12 -2.73
C LEU A 81 13.91 -1.27 -2.94
N SER A 82 12.60 -1.43 -2.70
CA SER A 82 11.89 -2.72 -2.84
C SER A 82 11.18 -2.91 -4.18
N GLY A 83 11.50 -2.10 -5.19
CA GLY A 83 10.74 -1.95 -6.44
C GLY A 83 10.39 -3.22 -7.24
N SER A 84 11.02 -4.38 -6.99
CA SER A 84 10.62 -5.65 -7.61
C SER A 84 9.95 -6.65 -6.65
N ILE A 85 10.24 -6.55 -5.36
CA ILE A 85 9.70 -7.49 -4.34
C ILE A 85 8.26 -7.12 -3.96
N ASP A 86 7.89 -5.85 -4.15
CA ASP A 86 6.66 -5.28 -3.60
C ASP A 86 5.38 -5.62 -4.41
N ILE A 87 5.51 -6.00 -5.69
CA ILE A 87 4.35 -6.31 -6.54
C ILE A 87 3.79 -7.70 -6.27
N THR A 88 4.66 -8.68 -6.11
CA THR A 88 4.25 -10.05 -5.78
C THR A 88 3.51 -10.09 -4.44
N ASN A 89 3.85 -9.20 -3.50
CA ASN A 89 3.18 -9.08 -2.21
C ASN A 89 1.89 -8.25 -2.26
N ARG A 90 1.70 -7.39 -3.26
CA ARG A 90 0.55 -6.48 -3.38
C ARG A 90 -0.54 -7.01 -4.30
N VAL A 91 -0.16 -7.81 -5.28
CA VAL A 91 -1.10 -8.38 -6.25
C VAL A 91 -1.34 -9.84 -5.90
N GLN A 92 -2.55 -10.13 -5.47
CA GLN A 92 -2.92 -11.49 -5.08
C GLN A 92 -2.77 -12.46 -6.26
N LYS A 93 -2.10 -13.59 -6.00
CA LYS A 93 -1.90 -14.68 -6.97
C LYS A 93 -1.09 -14.34 -8.22
N PHE A 94 -0.49 -13.17 -8.31
CA PHE A 94 0.50 -12.89 -9.34
C PHE A 94 1.75 -13.74 -9.12
N VAL A 95 2.23 -14.40 -10.17
CA VAL A 95 3.42 -15.25 -10.13
C VAL A 95 4.47 -14.65 -11.04
N ASP A 96 5.46 -13.97 -10.47
CA ASP A 96 6.52 -13.30 -11.24
C ASP A 96 7.53 -14.31 -11.84
N CYS A 97 8.31 -13.87 -12.80
CA CYS A 97 9.48 -14.57 -13.35
C CYS A 97 10.78 -14.10 -12.66
N ARG A 98 11.85 -14.86 -12.85
CA ARG A 98 13.14 -14.62 -12.20
C ARG A 98 13.95 -13.52 -12.86
N THR A 99 13.98 -13.51 -14.20
CA THR A 99 14.78 -12.52 -14.93
C THR A 99 14.27 -11.10 -14.71
N ARG A 100 15.20 -10.15 -14.68
CA ARG A 100 14.93 -8.72 -14.66
C ARG A 100 15.10 -8.08 -16.04
N ASP A 101 15.58 -8.83 -17.01
CA ASP A 101 15.75 -8.37 -18.39
C ASP A 101 14.37 -8.26 -19.06
N VAL A 102 13.89 -7.04 -19.20
CA VAL A 102 12.57 -6.73 -19.77
C VAL A 102 12.43 -7.26 -21.20
N SER A 103 13.53 -7.29 -21.99
CA SER A 103 13.52 -7.75 -23.37
C SER A 103 13.12 -9.22 -23.54
N ARG A 104 13.23 -10.01 -22.45
CA ARG A 104 12.90 -11.43 -22.41
C ARG A 104 11.60 -11.74 -21.68
N ARG A 105 11.07 -10.78 -20.88
CA ARG A 105 9.94 -11.03 -19.99
C ARG A 105 8.61 -11.14 -20.75
N GLU A 106 7.85 -12.16 -20.43
CA GLU A 106 6.52 -12.43 -20.97
C GLU A 106 5.49 -12.48 -19.82
N LEU A 107 4.36 -11.81 -20.01
CA LEU A 107 3.23 -11.84 -19.07
C LEU A 107 2.08 -12.66 -19.67
N TYR A 108 1.72 -13.75 -19.03
CA TYR A 108 0.55 -14.56 -19.35
C TYR A 108 -0.62 -14.13 -18.48
N ILE A 109 -1.66 -13.61 -19.09
CA ILE A 109 -2.94 -13.30 -18.41
C ILE A 109 -3.85 -14.49 -18.64
N VAL A 110 -4.19 -15.22 -17.58
CA VAL A 110 -4.91 -16.49 -17.65
C VAL A 110 -6.29 -16.40 -17.01
N GLU A 111 -7.24 -17.20 -17.48
CA GLU A 111 -8.60 -17.27 -16.95
C GLU A 111 -8.67 -18.14 -15.70
N GLY A 112 -8.83 -17.49 -14.53
CA GLY A 112 -9.10 -18.15 -13.27
C GLY A 112 -7.92 -18.89 -12.63
N ASP A 113 -8.23 -19.53 -11.50
CA ASP A 113 -7.24 -20.20 -10.67
C ASP A 113 -6.81 -21.57 -11.21
N SER A 114 -7.70 -22.26 -11.93
CA SER A 114 -7.38 -23.55 -12.54
C SER A 114 -6.31 -23.39 -13.61
N ALA A 115 -6.47 -22.42 -14.52
CA ALA A 115 -5.49 -22.13 -15.54
C ALA A 115 -4.16 -21.64 -14.92
N LEU A 116 -4.22 -20.85 -13.84
CA LEU A 116 -3.02 -20.46 -13.09
C LEU A 116 -2.20 -21.68 -12.65
N GLY A 117 -2.85 -22.70 -12.10
CA GLY A 117 -2.20 -23.94 -11.62
C GLY A 117 -1.49 -24.68 -12.76
N SER A 118 -2.18 -24.88 -13.87
CA SER A 118 -1.66 -25.59 -15.06
C SER A 118 -0.51 -24.82 -15.72
N VAL A 119 -0.68 -23.53 -15.96
CA VAL A 119 0.36 -22.67 -16.58
C VAL A 119 1.57 -22.54 -15.68
N LYS A 120 1.39 -22.48 -14.34
CA LYS A 120 2.49 -22.44 -13.38
C LYS A 120 3.39 -23.68 -13.47
N GLN A 121 2.83 -24.83 -13.76
CA GLN A 121 3.59 -26.09 -13.93
C GLN A 121 4.32 -26.15 -15.27
N GLY A 122 3.72 -25.64 -16.35
CA GLY A 122 4.26 -25.73 -17.70
C GLY A 122 5.13 -24.53 -18.15
N ARG A 123 5.12 -23.42 -17.42
CA ARG A 123 5.88 -22.21 -17.82
C ARG A 123 7.38 -22.34 -17.67
N ASP A 124 8.14 -21.55 -18.40
CA ASP A 124 9.52 -21.25 -18.04
C ASP A 124 9.54 -20.16 -16.95
N ALA A 125 9.89 -20.58 -15.72
CA ALA A 125 9.93 -19.67 -14.57
C ALA A 125 11.03 -18.60 -14.69
N GLU A 126 11.97 -18.73 -15.61
CA GLU A 126 13.02 -17.75 -15.83
C GLU A 126 12.47 -16.44 -16.38
N TYR A 127 11.60 -16.47 -17.40
CA TYR A 127 11.14 -15.26 -18.08
C TYR A 127 9.61 -15.14 -18.23
N GLN A 128 8.83 -16.18 -17.87
CA GLN A 128 7.37 -16.18 -17.98
C GLN A 128 6.71 -15.92 -16.65
N ALA A 129 5.95 -14.83 -16.54
CA ALA A 129 5.11 -14.49 -15.40
C ALA A 129 3.64 -14.77 -15.69
N ILE A 130 2.82 -14.95 -14.66
CA ILE A 130 1.40 -15.28 -14.80
C ILE A 130 0.56 -14.36 -13.92
N MET A 131 -0.51 -13.80 -14.50
CA MET A 131 -1.53 -13.03 -13.80
C MET A 131 -2.90 -13.68 -14.04
N PRO A 132 -3.55 -14.25 -13.03
CA PRO A 132 -4.90 -14.79 -13.18
C PRO A 132 -5.94 -13.65 -13.13
N VAL A 133 -6.91 -13.71 -14.04
CA VAL A 133 -8.08 -12.84 -14.04
C VAL A 133 -9.27 -13.68 -13.62
N ARG A 134 -9.95 -13.30 -12.54
CA ARG A 134 -11.11 -14.02 -12.02
C ARG A 134 -12.39 -13.45 -12.59
N GLY A 135 -13.04 -14.20 -13.44
CA GLY A 135 -14.31 -13.84 -14.05
C GLY A 135 -14.21 -12.62 -14.97
N LYS A 136 -15.36 -12.10 -15.35
CA LYS A 136 -15.50 -10.99 -16.27
C LYS A 136 -15.13 -9.68 -15.58
N ILE A 137 -14.09 -8.99 -16.07
CA ILE A 137 -13.72 -7.67 -15.56
C ILE A 137 -14.75 -6.61 -16.03
N LEU A 138 -14.70 -5.43 -15.40
CA LEU A 138 -15.57 -4.32 -15.81
C LEU A 138 -15.35 -3.94 -17.27
N ASN A 139 -16.46 -3.65 -18.00
CA ASN A 139 -16.36 -3.05 -19.30
C ASN A 139 -15.96 -1.57 -19.16
N CYS A 140 -14.69 -1.29 -19.37
CA CYS A 140 -14.12 0.03 -19.19
C CYS A 140 -14.67 1.09 -20.11
N LEU A 141 -15.34 0.76 -21.23
CA LEU A 141 -16.02 1.74 -22.08
C LEU A 141 -17.39 2.17 -21.55
N LYS A 142 -18.00 1.35 -20.68
CA LYS A 142 -19.36 1.59 -20.18
C LYS A 142 -19.41 2.20 -18.79
N VAL A 143 -18.26 2.43 -18.14
CA VAL A 143 -18.20 2.93 -16.76
C VAL A 143 -17.23 4.11 -16.63
N GLU A 144 -17.50 4.96 -15.63
CA GLU A 144 -16.65 6.11 -15.33
C GLU A 144 -15.31 5.70 -14.70
N TYR A 145 -14.28 6.54 -14.85
CA TYR A 145 -12.93 6.29 -14.35
C TYR A 145 -12.88 6.00 -12.86
N ASP A 146 -13.66 6.70 -12.03
CA ASP A 146 -13.71 6.48 -10.59
C ASP A 146 -14.15 5.04 -10.24
N ARG A 147 -15.01 4.44 -11.04
CA ARG A 147 -15.45 3.05 -10.87
C ARG A 147 -14.40 2.06 -11.40
N ILE A 148 -13.74 2.39 -12.50
CA ILE A 148 -12.64 1.59 -13.06
C ILE A 148 -11.54 1.44 -12.03
N PHE A 149 -11.07 2.54 -11.45
CA PHE A 149 -9.98 2.54 -10.47
C PHE A 149 -10.36 2.00 -9.08
N LYS A 150 -11.63 1.73 -8.80
CA LYS A 150 -12.08 0.97 -7.62
C LYS A 150 -12.04 -0.54 -7.84
N SER A 151 -11.89 -1.00 -9.08
CA SER A 151 -11.78 -2.43 -9.38
C SER A 151 -10.39 -2.94 -9.06
N GLU A 152 -10.28 -3.85 -8.08
CA GLU A 152 -9.01 -4.46 -7.67
C GLU A 152 -8.32 -5.17 -8.84
N ILE A 153 -9.06 -5.94 -9.63
CA ILE A 153 -8.52 -6.68 -10.77
C ILE A 153 -7.87 -5.73 -11.79
N ILE A 154 -8.53 -4.61 -12.11
CA ILE A 154 -8.00 -3.64 -13.06
C ILE A 154 -6.77 -2.93 -12.49
N THR A 155 -6.83 -2.49 -11.23
CA THR A 155 -5.68 -1.83 -10.59
C THR A 155 -4.50 -2.77 -10.43
N ASP A 156 -4.74 -4.06 -10.20
CA ASP A 156 -3.69 -5.06 -10.13
C ASP A 156 -3.06 -5.34 -11.49
N LEU A 157 -3.85 -5.45 -12.56
CA LEU A 157 -3.33 -5.55 -13.92
C LEU A 157 -2.45 -4.34 -14.28
N LEU A 158 -2.90 -3.12 -13.99
CA LEU A 158 -2.10 -1.90 -14.22
C LEU A 158 -0.80 -1.88 -13.42
N ARG A 159 -0.82 -2.34 -12.17
CA ARG A 159 0.39 -2.49 -11.34
C ARG A 159 1.35 -3.51 -11.91
N VAL A 160 0.83 -4.64 -12.39
CA VAL A 160 1.65 -5.70 -13.02
C VAL A 160 2.26 -5.22 -14.32
N LEU A 161 1.52 -4.46 -15.15
CA LEU A 161 2.05 -3.85 -16.37
C LEU A 161 3.20 -2.87 -16.06
N GLY A 162 3.03 -2.03 -15.05
CA GLY A 162 4.06 -1.13 -14.55
C GLY A 162 4.20 0.20 -15.30
N CYS A 163 3.60 0.34 -16.48
CA CYS A 163 3.73 1.53 -17.34
C CYS A 163 2.80 2.70 -16.99
N GLY A 164 1.96 2.58 -15.95
CA GLY A 164 0.99 3.60 -15.60
C GLY A 164 -0.22 3.67 -16.55
N VAL A 165 -0.90 4.82 -16.61
CA VAL A 165 -2.10 5.03 -17.44
C VAL A 165 -2.02 6.36 -18.16
N GLU A 166 -2.60 6.44 -19.37
CA GLU A 166 -2.62 7.65 -20.21
C GLU A 166 -3.73 8.64 -19.81
N VAL A 167 -4.51 8.30 -18.82
CA VAL A 167 -5.57 9.17 -18.28
C VAL A 167 -5.18 9.70 -16.89
N LYS A 168 -5.70 10.87 -16.52
CA LYS A 168 -5.44 11.43 -15.18
C LYS A 168 -6.07 10.55 -14.11
N SER A 169 -5.23 9.85 -13.35
CA SER A 169 -5.65 9.00 -12.23
C SER A 169 -5.40 9.71 -10.89
N LYS A 170 -6.39 9.62 -9.97
CA LYS A 170 -6.24 10.06 -8.58
C LYS A 170 -5.71 8.95 -7.66
N VAL A 171 -5.47 7.76 -8.19
CA VAL A 171 -5.00 6.61 -7.41
C VAL A 171 -3.51 6.75 -7.13
N LYS A 172 -3.13 6.77 -5.86
CA LYS A 172 -1.75 7.05 -5.39
C LYS A 172 -0.65 6.15 -5.96
N ASP A 173 -0.99 4.94 -6.39
CA ASP A 173 -0.02 3.92 -6.84
C ASP A 173 -0.02 3.72 -8.37
N ILE A 174 -0.80 4.51 -9.11
CA ILE A 174 -0.87 4.45 -10.58
C ILE A 174 -0.31 5.76 -11.12
N ASN A 175 0.87 5.67 -11.72
CA ASN A 175 1.58 6.81 -12.28
C ASN A 175 1.00 7.22 -13.64
N SER A 176 1.39 8.40 -14.12
CA SER A 176 1.22 8.78 -15.51
C SER A 176 1.93 7.77 -16.42
N PHE A 177 1.41 7.56 -17.62
CA PHE A 177 1.94 6.59 -18.58
C PHE A 177 3.39 6.89 -18.95
N ASP A 178 4.20 5.84 -18.88
CA ASP A 178 5.58 5.84 -19.32
C ASP A 178 5.89 4.46 -19.94
N LEU A 179 6.04 4.42 -21.23
CA LEU A 179 6.33 3.17 -21.97
C LEU A 179 7.66 2.54 -21.54
N SER A 180 8.64 3.36 -21.15
CA SER A 180 9.95 2.86 -20.68
C SER A 180 9.85 2.11 -19.35
N ALA A 181 8.78 2.34 -18.58
CA ALA A 181 8.47 1.64 -17.34
C ALA A 181 7.71 0.34 -17.54
N LEU A 182 7.32 0.00 -18.79
CA LEU A 182 6.68 -1.28 -19.09
C LEU A 182 7.61 -2.44 -18.74
N ARG A 183 7.09 -3.41 -18.01
CA ARG A 183 7.90 -4.52 -17.47
C ARG A 183 7.97 -5.74 -18.37
N TRP A 184 7.28 -5.74 -19.48
CA TRP A 184 7.04 -6.92 -20.32
C TRP A 184 7.38 -6.65 -21.77
N ASN A 185 8.10 -7.58 -22.38
CA ASN A 185 8.32 -7.59 -23.83
C ASN A 185 7.08 -8.09 -24.57
N LYS A 186 6.37 -9.06 -23.97
CA LYS A 186 5.13 -9.61 -24.52
C LYS A 186 4.05 -9.74 -23.44
N ILE A 187 2.81 -9.45 -23.83
CA ILE A 187 1.61 -9.69 -23.03
C ILE A 187 0.74 -10.68 -23.80
N ILE A 188 0.49 -11.85 -23.20
CA ILE A 188 -0.19 -12.96 -23.84
C ILE A 188 -1.48 -13.22 -23.06
N ILE A 189 -2.63 -13.10 -23.73
CA ILE A 189 -3.94 -13.36 -23.13
C ILE A 189 -4.33 -14.79 -23.45
N CYS A 190 -4.39 -15.64 -22.41
CA CYS A 190 -4.74 -17.05 -22.47
C CYS A 190 -6.11 -17.27 -21.82
N THR A 191 -7.16 -17.25 -22.62
CA THR A 191 -8.53 -17.56 -22.21
C THR A 191 -9.02 -18.80 -22.94
N ASP A 192 -10.04 -19.47 -22.39
CA ASP A 192 -10.64 -20.62 -23.01
C ASP A 192 -11.25 -20.27 -24.39
N ALA A 193 -11.31 -21.26 -25.28
CA ALA A 193 -11.84 -21.10 -26.63
C ALA A 193 -13.38 -21.20 -26.66
N ASP A 194 -14.03 -20.48 -25.76
CA ASP A 194 -15.47 -20.42 -25.63
C ASP A 194 -15.99 -18.97 -25.58
N VAL A 195 -17.29 -18.80 -25.44
CA VAL A 195 -17.96 -17.48 -25.43
C VAL A 195 -17.49 -16.62 -24.25
N ASP A 196 -17.27 -17.23 -23.08
CA ASP A 196 -16.84 -16.51 -21.88
C ASP A 196 -15.38 -16.09 -21.99
N GLY A 197 -14.50 -16.94 -22.49
CA GLY A 197 -13.10 -16.62 -22.76
C GLY A 197 -12.94 -15.52 -23.81
N TYR A 198 -13.74 -15.54 -24.89
CA TYR A 198 -13.76 -14.46 -25.86
C TYR A 198 -14.24 -13.14 -25.25
N GLN A 199 -15.21 -13.19 -24.35
CA GLN A 199 -15.67 -11.98 -23.63
C GLN A 199 -14.58 -11.44 -22.71
N ILE A 200 -13.89 -12.28 -21.93
CA ILE A 200 -12.80 -11.86 -21.04
C ILE A 200 -11.68 -11.22 -21.84
N ARG A 201 -11.26 -11.85 -22.95
CA ARG A 201 -10.26 -11.29 -23.88
C ARG A 201 -10.67 -9.90 -24.38
N THR A 202 -11.90 -9.75 -24.84
CA THR A 202 -12.44 -8.48 -25.31
C THR A 202 -12.43 -7.42 -24.21
N LEU A 203 -12.79 -7.77 -22.99
CA LEU A 203 -12.79 -6.83 -21.86
C LEU A 203 -11.38 -6.40 -21.46
N ILE A 204 -10.38 -7.30 -21.52
CA ILE A 204 -8.97 -6.96 -21.27
C ILE A 204 -8.46 -5.99 -22.34
N LEU A 205 -8.70 -6.28 -23.62
CA LEU A 205 -8.32 -5.39 -24.72
C LEU A 205 -9.03 -4.03 -24.63
N THR A 206 -10.31 -4.02 -24.24
CA THR A 206 -11.06 -2.79 -23.99
C THR A 206 -10.47 -1.96 -22.85
N MET A 207 -10.01 -2.61 -21.79
CA MET A 207 -9.32 -1.96 -20.68
C MET A 207 -8.00 -1.32 -21.16
N LEU A 208 -7.17 -2.06 -21.88
CA LEU A 208 -5.92 -1.55 -22.43
C LEU A 208 -6.18 -0.38 -23.38
N TYR A 209 -7.10 -0.53 -24.31
CA TYR A 209 -7.47 0.55 -25.25
C TYR A 209 -7.91 1.84 -24.54
N ARG A 210 -8.65 1.74 -23.42
CA ARG A 210 -9.13 2.92 -22.72
C ARG A 210 -8.10 3.56 -21.79
N LEU A 211 -7.23 2.77 -21.16
CA LEU A 211 -6.32 3.23 -20.12
C LEU A 211 -4.88 3.39 -20.60
N THR A 212 -4.46 2.61 -21.58
CA THR A 212 -3.11 2.54 -22.14
C THR A 212 -3.15 2.26 -23.65
N PRO A 213 -3.82 3.13 -24.45
CA PRO A 213 -4.00 2.88 -25.89
C PRO A 213 -2.69 2.68 -26.65
N THR A 214 -1.58 3.25 -26.17
CA THR A 214 -0.24 3.04 -26.78
C THR A 214 0.22 1.58 -26.72
N LEU A 215 -0.39 0.71 -25.89
CA LEU A 215 -0.03 -0.72 -25.80
C LEU A 215 -0.78 -1.59 -26.83
N ILE A 216 -1.72 -1.07 -27.59
CA ILE A 216 -2.49 -1.73 -28.63
C ILE A 216 -2.09 -1.16 -29.98
#